data_bddd7c180a7258a2f27ff850af90c5cd
#
_entry.id   bddd7c180a7258a2f27ff850af90c5cd
#
_cell.length_a   1.000
_cell.length_b   1.000
_cell.length_c   1.000
_cell.angle_alpha   90.00
_cell.angle_beta   90.00
_cell.angle_gamma   90.00
#
_symmetry.space_group_name_H-M   'P 1'
#
loop_
_entity.id
_entity.type
_entity.pdbx_description
1 polymer ?
#
loop_
_entity_poly.entity_id
_entity_poly.type
_entity_poly.pdbx_seq_one_letter_code
_entity_poly.pdbx_strand_id
1 'polypeptide(L)'
;MIHSIARDIEPAVLALNNEHAEELSWLDQEQLSHLISQAFYARRIGNLEAFLLAFDQTADYDSPNFLWFKKRYPRFVYVDRIAVASSARGQGHARRLYNDLFDIAVRNGHDVVVCEVNSDPPNLGSDAFHAALGFSEVGHASIHGGTKSVRYFRRYL
;
A
#
# COMPACT_ATOMS: atom_id res chain seq x y z
N MET A 1 5.34 1.20 18.19
CA MET A 1 4.44 0.04 18.31
C MET A 1 3.37 0.11 17.24
N ILE A 2 3.00 -1.04 16.68
CA ILE A 2 2.04 -1.12 15.57
C ILE A 2 0.63 -1.34 16.13
N HIS A 3 -0.32 -0.53 15.68
CA HIS A 3 -1.73 -0.58 16.13
C HIS A 3 -2.67 -0.60 14.92
N SER A 4 -3.86 -1.15 15.11
CA SER A 4 -4.93 -1.04 14.12
C SER A 4 -5.37 0.43 13.96
N ILE A 5 -5.82 0.78 12.76
CA ILE A 5 -6.41 2.09 12.52
C ILE A 5 -7.86 2.05 13.01
N ALA A 6 -8.11 2.69 14.15
CA ALA A 6 -9.45 2.81 14.71
C ALA A 6 -10.18 4.01 14.09
N ARG A 7 -11.49 4.03 14.21
CA ARG A 7 -12.33 5.05 13.58
C ARG A 7 -11.98 6.47 14.05
N ASP A 8 -11.60 6.64 15.30
CA ASP A 8 -11.27 7.95 15.88
C ASP A 8 -9.99 8.55 15.30
N ILE A 9 -9.09 7.75 14.73
CA ILE A 9 -7.86 8.25 14.12
C ILE A 9 -7.99 8.45 12.59
N GLU A 10 -9.10 8.05 11.97
CA GLU A 10 -9.28 8.19 10.53
C GLU A 10 -9.10 9.62 10.01
N PRO A 11 -9.58 10.69 10.71
CA PRO A 11 -9.29 12.05 10.23
C PRO A 11 -7.81 12.37 10.14
N ALA A 12 -6.99 11.89 11.08
CA ALA A 12 -5.54 12.10 11.03
C ALA A 12 -4.90 11.30 9.90
N VAL A 13 -5.35 10.07 9.66
CA VAL A 13 -4.90 9.24 8.53
C VAL A 13 -5.24 9.93 7.21
N LEU A 14 -6.44 10.51 7.09
CA LEU A 14 -6.85 11.25 5.91
C LEU A 14 -5.92 12.44 5.65
N ALA A 15 -5.61 13.21 6.68
CA ALA A 15 -4.71 14.34 6.56
C ALA A 15 -3.32 13.91 6.07
N LEU A 16 -2.77 12.86 6.66
CA LEU A 16 -1.47 12.33 6.24
C LEU A 16 -1.49 11.82 4.80
N ASN A 17 -2.55 11.10 4.42
CA ASN A 17 -2.71 10.63 3.05
C ASN A 17 -2.70 11.80 2.07
N ASN A 18 -3.45 12.86 2.38
CA ASN A 18 -3.63 13.99 1.45
C ASN A 18 -2.41 14.91 1.39
N GLU A 19 -1.53 14.89 2.39
CA GLU A 19 -0.20 15.50 2.29
C GLU A 19 0.64 14.81 1.21
N HIS A 20 0.37 13.53 0.92
CA HIS A 20 1.08 12.72 -0.06
C HIS A 20 0.22 12.43 -1.30
N ALA A 21 -0.72 13.32 -1.62
CA ALA A 21 -1.71 13.08 -2.69
C ALA A 21 -1.09 12.88 -4.08
N GLU A 22 0.10 13.43 -4.35
CA GLU A 22 0.78 13.21 -5.62
C GLU A 22 1.14 11.74 -5.84
N GLU A 23 1.49 11.04 -4.76
CA GLU A 23 1.91 9.64 -4.79
C GLU A 23 0.76 8.68 -4.52
N LEU A 24 -0.15 9.05 -3.59
CA LEU A 24 -1.15 8.14 -3.04
C LEU A 24 -2.56 8.37 -3.55
N SER A 25 -2.81 9.44 -4.25
CA SER A 25 -4.16 9.93 -4.62
C SER A 25 -4.92 10.51 -3.42
N TRP A 26 -5.56 11.63 -3.68
CA TRP A 26 -6.38 12.32 -2.69
C TRP A 26 -7.65 11.51 -2.38
N LEU A 27 -8.06 11.51 -1.12
CA LEU A 27 -9.29 10.84 -0.67
C LEU A 27 -10.14 11.82 0.11
N ASP A 28 -11.47 11.63 0.07
CA ASP A 28 -12.36 12.23 1.06
C ASP A 28 -12.57 11.24 2.23
N GLN A 29 -13.27 11.69 3.27
CA GLN A 29 -13.48 10.88 4.48
C GLN A 29 -14.27 9.61 4.18
N GLU A 30 -15.26 9.68 3.34
CA GLU A 30 -16.10 8.53 3.00
C GLU A 30 -15.31 7.48 2.23
N GLN A 31 -14.50 7.92 1.25
CA GLN A 31 -13.62 7.02 0.51
C GLN A 31 -12.62 6.32 1.42
N LEU A 32 -11.98 7.05 2.34
CA LEU A 32 -11.04 6.45 3.29
C LEU A 32 -11.73 5.43 4.19
N SER A 33 -12.88 5.76 4.73
CA SER A 33 -13.65 4.84 5.59
C SER A 33 -14.01 3.56 4.84
N HIS A 34 -14.41 3.69 3.57
CA HIS A 34 -14.71 2.52 2.73
C HIS A 34 -13.46 1.65 2.53
N LEU A 35 -12.32 2.26 2.18
CA LEU A 35 -11.06 1.52 1.99
C LEU A 35 -10.68 0.76 3.27
N ILE A 36 -10.75 1.40 4.42
CA ILE A 36 -10.42 0.76 5.68
C ILE A 36 -11.38 -0.41 5.96
N SER A 37 -12.66 -0.26 5.65
CA SER A 37 -13.65 -1.33 5.83
C SER A 37 -13.37 -2.56 4.96
N GLN A 38 -12.74 -2.38 3.79
CA GLN A 38 -12.40 -3.45 2.85
C GLN A 38 -11.00 -4.03 3.09
N ALA A 39 -10.21 -3.42 3.96
CA ALA A 39 -8.79 -3.76 4.10
C ALA A 39 -8.59 -5.12 4.77
N PHE A 40 -7.69 -5.90 4.20
CA PHE A 40 -7.10 -7.06 4.85
C PHE A 40 -6.17 -6.62 5.97
N TYR A 41 -5.48 -5.50 5.77
CA TYR A 41 -4.52 -4.94 6.72
C TYR A 41 -4.69 -3.43 6.75
N ALA A 42 -4.90 -2.87 7.94
CA ALA A 42 -5.02 -1.43 8.15
C ALA A 42 -4.37 -1.09 9.49
N ARG A 43 -3.09 -0.70 9.47
CA ARG A 43 -2.32 -0.47 10.71
C ARG A 43 -1.47 0.78 10.62
N ARG A 44 -1.13 1.29 11.79
CA ARG A 44 -0.32 2.50 11.99
C ARG A 44 0.79 2.24 12.99
N ILE A 45 1.78 3.10 12.97
CA ILE A 45 2.86 3.10 13.97
C ILE A 45 2.68 4.30 14.90
N GLY A 46 2.77 4.04 16.21
CA GLY A 46 2.66 5.06 17.23
C GLY A 46 1.36 5.84 17.13
N ASN A 47 1.42 7.14 17.29
CA ASN A 47 0.23 8.00 17.14
C ASN A 47 -0.18 8.20 15.69
N LEU A 48 0.75 8.26 14.78
CA LEU A 48 0.61 8.19 13.32
C LEU A 48 1.93 8.60 12.66
N GLU A 49 3.02 7.98 13.03
CA GLU A 49 4.30 8.17 12.34
C GLU A 49 4.26 7.57 10.94
N ALA A 50 3.45 6.53 10.75
CA ALA A 50 3.24 5.89 9.46
C ALA A 50 1.96 5.07 9.47
N PHE A 51 1.42 4.77 8.27
CA PHE A 51 0.33 3.79 8.13
C PHE A 51 0.48 3.01 6.83
N LEU A 52 -0.17 1.83 6.79
CA LEU A 52 -0.22 0.97 5.61
C LEU A 52 -1.63 0.39 5.46
N LEU A 53 -2.17 0.44 4.24
CA LEU A 53 -3.42 -0.23 3.87
C LEU A 53 -3.13 -1.27 2.80
N ALA A 54 -3.63 -2.48 3.00
CA ALA A 54 -3.51 -3.56 2.03
C ALA A 54 -4.82 -4.32 1.91
N PHE A 55 -5.08 -4.85 0.73
CA PHE A 55 -6.28 -5.62 0.41
C PHE A 55 -5.90 -7.03 -0.03
N ASP A 56 -6.78 -7.98 0.19
CA ASP A 56 -6.66 -9.28 -0.47
C ASP A 56 -7.59 -9.34 -1.68
N GLN A 57 -7.63 -10.48 -2.36
CA GLN A 57 -8.40 -10.66 -3.59
C GLN A 57 -9.91 -10.54 -3.42
N THR A 58 -10.42 -10.55 -2.16
CA THR A 58 -11.85 -10.46 -1.88
C THR A 58 -12.37 -9.03 -1.76
N ALA A 59 -11.50 -8.04 -1.75
CA ALA A 59 -11.89 -6.65 -1.56
C ALA A 59 -12.76 -6.14 -2.70
N ASP A 60 -13.77 -5.34 -2.35
CA ASP A 60 -14.58 -4.58 -3.30
C ASP A 60 -13.82 -3.29 -3.64
N TYR A 61 -12.97 -3.38 -4.65
CA TYR A 61 -12.07 -2.29 -5.03
C TYR A 61 -11.86 -2.32 -6.54
N ASP A 62 -11.97 -1.17 -7.18
CA ASP A 62 -11.96 -1.04 -8.64
C ASP A 62 -10.71 -0.32 -9.19
N SER A 63 -9.70 -0.11 -8.37
CA SER A 63 -8.44 0.50 -8.82
C SER A 63 -7.84 -0.30 -9.98
N PRO A 64 -7.41 0.36 -11.07
CA PRO A 64 -6.77 -0.33 -12.20
C PRO A 64 -5.58 -1.20 -11.77
N ASN A 65 -4.80 -0.75 -10.79
CA ASN A 65 -3.65 -1.48 -10.30
C ASN A 65 -4.06 -2.75 -9.55
N PHE A 66 -5.05 -2.64 -8.68
CA PHE A 66 -5.61 -3.81 -7.98
C PHE A 66 -6.18 -4.82 -8.98
N LEU A 67 -6.95 -4.35 -9.96
CA LEU A 67 -7.56 -5.22 -10.96
C LEU A 67 -6.53 -5.89 -11.86
N TRP A 68 -5.39 -5.25 -12.12
CA TRP A 68 -4.29 -5.85 -12.88
C TRP A 68 -3.82 -7.15 -12.20
N PHE A 69 -3.64 -7.12 -10.89
CA PHE A 69 -3.24 -8.30 -10.11
C PHE A 69 -4.38 -9.32 -10.00
N LYS A 70 -5.61 -8.86 -9.79
CA LYS A 70 -6.77 -9.74 -9.64
C LYS A 70 -7.00 -10.63 -10.86
N LYS A 71 -6.67 -10.15 -12.06
CA LYS A 71 -6.75 -10.92 -13.30
C LYS A 71 -5.66 -11.99 -13.41
N ARG A 72 -4.57 -11.86 -12.66
CA ARG A 72 -3.36 -12.69 -12.82
C ARG A 72 -3.10 -13.65 -11.68
N TYR A 73 -3.57 -13.31 -10.48
CA TYR A 73 -3.31 -14.10 -9.26
C TYR A 73 -4.64 -14.49 -8.61
N PRO A 74 -4.84 -15.78 -8.29
CA PRO A 74 -6.06 -16.22 -7.61
C PRO A 74 -6.11 -15.76 -6.14
N ARG A 75 -4.94 -15.63 -5.50
CA ARG A 75 -4.81 -15.15 -4.12
C ARG A 75 -3.58 -14.25 -4.03
N PHE A 76 -3.75 -13.12 -3.35
CA PHE A 76 -2.66 -12.17 -3.16
C PHE A 76 -3.02 -11.17 -2.06
N VAL A 77 -2.00 -10.49 -1.54
CA VAL A 77 -2.16 -9.30 -0.71
C VAL A 77 -1.57 -8.13 -1.49
N TYR A 78 -2.39 -7.13 -1.75
CA TYR A 78 -2.03 -5.94 -2.51
C TYR A 78 -1.84 -4.75 -1.56
N VAL A 79 -0.64 -4.19 -1.53
CA VAL A 79 -0.35 -2.97 -0.78
C VAL A 79 -0.85 -1.79 -1.60
N ASP A 80 -1.96 -1.19 -1.14
CA ASP A 80 -2.58 -0.06 -1.83
C ASP A 80 -1.83 1.24 -1.56
N ARG A 81 -1.52 1.48 -0.29
CA ARG A 81 -0.79 2.69 0.09
C ARG A 81 -0.04 2.54 1.40
N ILE A 82 1.08 3.24 1.46
CA ILE A 82 1.87 3.40 2.67
C ILE A 82 2.34 4.84 2.72
N ALA A 83 2.26 5.46 3.88
CA ALA A 83 2.75 6.82 4.08
C ALA A 83 3.53 6.89 5.38
N VAL A 84 4.60 7.69 5.36
CA VAL A 84 5.41 8.00 6.54
C VAL A 84 5.38 9.52 6.72
N ALA A 85 5.05 9.97 7.92
CA ALA A 85 5.06 11.40 8.23
C ALA A 85 6.45 11.99 7.97
N SER A 86 6.51 13.20 7.44
CA SER A 86 7.78 13.84 7.06
C SER A 86 8.75 13.89 8.23
N SER A 87 8.25 14.15 9.45
CA SER A 87 9.06 14.20 10.67
C SER A 87 9.56 12.84 11.15
N ALA A 88 9.05 11.74 10.59
CA ALA A 88 9.36 10.38 11.04
C ALA A 88 10.13 9.55 10.00
N ARG A 89 10.57 10.18 8.91
CA ARG A 89 11.34 9.49 7.86
C ARG A 89 12.71 9.04 8.34
N GLY A 90 13.21 7.97 7.71
CA GLY A 90 14.54 7.44 8.00
C GLY A 90 14.63 6.64 9.30
N GLN A 91 13.51 6.27 9.91
CA GLN A 91 13.47 5.54 11.19
C GLN A 91 13.04 4.08 11.04
N GLY A 92 12.90 3.59 9.81
CA GLY A 92 12.54 2.19 9.54
C GLY A 92 11.05 1.86 9.71
N HIS A 93 10.18 2.85 9.77
CA HIS A 93 8.74 2.62 9.99
C HIS A 93 8.10 1.84 8.85
N ALA A 94 8.40 2.20 7.60
CA ALA A 94 7.85 1.50 6.44
C ALA A 94 8.26 0.02 6.44
N ARG A 95 9.54 -0.26 6.73
CA ARG A 95 10.04 -1.64 6.80
C ARG A 95 9.33 -2.43 7.90
N ARG A 96 9.10 -1.82 9.06
CA ARG A 96 8.40 -2.50 10.16
C ARG A 96 6.96 -2.84 9.79
N LEU A 97 6.26 -1.93 9.11
CA LEU A 97 4.90 -2.19 8.63
C LEU A 97 4.87 -3.32 7.59
N TYR A 98 5.79 -3.31 6.64
CA TYR A 98 5.87 -4.38 5.64
C TYR A 98 6.16 -5.73 6.29
N ASN A 99 7.09 -5.79 7.23
CA ASN A 99 7.41 -7.05 7.91
C ASN A 99 6.22 -7.58 8.71
N ASP A 100 5.48 -6.70 9.38
CA ASP A 100 4.24 -7.07 10.07
C ASP A 100 3.18 -7.59 9.08
N LEU A 101 3.04 -6.92 7.93
CA LEU A 101 2.14 -7.37 6.87
C LEU A 101 2.51 -8.77 6.36
N PHE A 102 3.80 -9.03 6.11
CA PHE A 102 4.25 -10.34 5.64
C PHE A 102 3.90 -11.44 6.65
N ASP A 103 4.13 -11.19 7.93
CA ASP A 103 3.81 -12.17 9.00
C ASP A 103 2.30 -12.45 9.04
N ILE A 104 1.47 -11.42 8.96
CA ILE A 104 0.02 -11.58 8.98
C ILE A 104 -0.47 -12.29 7.72
N ALA A 105 0.10 -11.96 6.56
CA ALA A 105 -0.26 -12.61 5.30
C ALA A 105 0.02 -14.10 5.34
N VAL A 106 1.19 -14.50 5.82
CA VAL A 106 1.56 -15.92 5.97
C VAL A 106 0.60 -16.64 6.91
N ARG A 107 0.27 -16.04 8.05
CA ARG A 107 -0.66 -16.64 9.03
C ARG A 107 -2.06 -16.84 8.45
N ASN A 108 -2.44 -16.06 7.45
CA ASN A 108 -3.75 -16.15 6.80
C ASN A 108 -3.72 -16.95 5.50
N GLY A 109 -2.62 -17.68 5.24
CA GLY A 109 -2.52 -18.57 4.11
C GLY A 109 -2.20 -17.93 2.77
N HIS A 110 -1.73 -16.68 2.77
CA HIS A 110 -1.25 -16.02 1.56
C HIS A 110 0.21 -16.37 1.30
N ASP A 111 0.59 -16.43 0.03
CA ASP A 111 1.95 -16.76 -0.40
C ASP A 111 2.60 -15.68 -1.27
N VAL A 112 1.90 -14.58 -1.54
CA VAL A 112 2.43 -13.49 -2.36
C VAL A 112 1.88 -12.13 -1.91
N VAL A 113 2.77 -11.14 -1.86
CA VAL A 113 2.43 -9.73 -1.66
C VAL A 113 2.81 -8.97 -2.91
N VAL A 114 1.93 -8.08 -3.37
CA VAL A 114 2.09 -7.32 -4.62
C VAL A 114 1.87 -5.83 -4.37
N CYS A 115 2.47 -5.01 -5.22
CA CYS A 115 2.28 -3.56 -5.18
C CYS A 115 2.65 -2.93 -6.52
N GLU A 116 2.39 -1.63 -6.67
CA GLU A 116 2.89 -0.85 -7.80
C GLU A 116 3.79 0.29 -7.33
N VAL A 117 4.68 0.72 -8.22
CA VAL A 117 5.52 1.90 -8.05
C VAL A 117 5.41 2.76 -9.30
N ASN A 118 5.24 4.06 -9.13
CA ASN A 118 5.22 4.99 -10.25
C ASN A 118 6.54 4.95 -11.02
N SER A 119 6.45 4.83 -12.34
CA SER A 119 7.63 4.86 -13.22
C SER A 119 7.76 6.18 -13.99
N ASP A 120 6.67 6.97 -14.06
CA ASP A 120 6.67 8.28 -14.69
C ASP A 120 5.69 9.20 -13.93
N PRO A 121 6.20 10.17 -13.14
CA PRO A 121 7.62 10.36 -12.82
C PRO A 121 8.18 9.21 -11.97
N PRO A 122 9.48 8.90 -12.12
CA PRO A 122 10.08 7.80 -11.38
C PRO A 122 10.21 8.09 -9.89
N ASN A 123 10.09 7.05 -9.08
CA ASN A 123 10.32 7.10 -7.64
C ASN A 123 11.46 6.15 -7.28
N LEU A 124 12.70 6.62 -7.46
CA LEU A 124 13.91 5.80 -7.28
C LEU A 124 14.08 5.31 -5.84
N GLY A 125 13.69 6.12 -4.87
CA GLY A 125 13.74 5.73 -3.46
C GLY A 125 12.81 4.55 -3.16
N SER A 126 11.60 4.59 -3.71
CA SER A 126 10.62 3.50 -3.58
C SER A 126 11.11 2.24 -4.30
N ASP A 127 11.71 2.37 -5.49
CA ASP A 127 12.28 1.23 -6.22
C ASP A 127 13.35 0.51 -5.38
N ALA A 128 14.30 1.26 -4.84
CA ALA A 128 15.37 0.70 -4.01
C ALA A 128 14.83 0.04 -2.73
N PHE A 129 13.84 0.68 -2.11
CA PHE A 129 13.21 0.18 -0.90
C PHE A 129 12.53 -1.17 -1.15
N HIS A 130 11.73 -1.27 -2.22
CA HIS A 130 11.03 -2.51 -2.55
C HIS A 130 11.99 -3.62 -2.98
N ALA A 131 13.05 -3.29 -3.73
CA ALA A 131 14.08 -4.26 -4.09
C ALA A 131 14.76 -4.84 -2.84
N ALA A 132 15.06 -3.98 -1.86
CA ALA A 132 15.66 -4.41 -0.60
C ALA A 132 14.73 -5.32 0.21
N LEU A 133 13.41 -5.19 0.06
CA LEU A 133 12.43 -6.07 0.69
C LEU A 133 12.17 -7.37 -0.09
N GLY A 134 12.86 -7.59 -1.20
CA GLY A 134 12.72 -8.82 -1.98
C GLY A 134 11.63 -8.80 -3.04
N PHE A 135 11.12 -7.64 -3.41
CA PHE A 135 10.17 -7.50 -4.52
C PHE A 135 10.88 -7.58 -5.87
N SER A 136 10.23 -8.20 -6.84
CA SER A 136 10.68 -8.29 -8.23
C SER A 136 9.61 -7.74 -9.16
N GLU A 137 10.04 -7.06 -10.23
CA GLU A 137 9.12 -6.52 -11.23
C GLU A 137 8.46 -7.65 -12.02
N VAL A 138 7.15 -7.56 -12.23
CA VAL A 138 6.37 -8.57 -12.96
C VAL A 138 5.53 -7.95 -14.09
N GLY A 139 5.56 -6.66 -14.27
CA GLY A 139 4.84 -6.00 -15.35
C GLY A 139 4.85 -4.49 -15.23
N HIS A 140 4.18 -3.84 -16.18
CA HIS A 140 4.02 -2.39 -16.20
C HIS A 140 2.73 -2.04 -16.95
N ALA A 141 2.24 -0.82 -16.73
CA ALA A 141 1.07 -0.32 -17.43
C ALA A 141 1.04 1.20 -17.43
N SER A 142 0.32 1.77 -18.41
CA SER A 142 -0.10 3.16 -18.39
C SER A 142 -1.55 3.19 -17.92
N ILE A 143 -1.86 4.07 -16.97
CA ILE A 143 -3.19 4.20 -16.38
C ILE A 143 -3.67 5.63 -16.48
N HIS A 144 -4.95 5.87 -16.12
CA HIS A 144 -5.56 7.20 -16.17
C HIS A 144 -5.41 7.88 -17.55
N GLY A 145 -5.75 7.14 -18.61
CA GLY A 145 -5.67 7.67 -19.99
C GLY A 145 -4.26 7.96 -20.47
N GLY A 146 -3.26 7.27 -19.93
CA GLY A 146 -1.86 7.45 -20.31
C GLY A 146 -1.15 8.56 -19.55
N THR A 147 -1.79 9.20 -18.59
CA THR A 147 -1.19 10.29 -17.82
C THR A 147 -0.26 9.79 -16.71
N LYS A 148 -0.31 8.50 -16.40
CA LYS A 148 0.50 7.90 -15.36
C LYS A 148 0.99 6.53 -15.80
N SER A 149 2.27 6.24 -15.55
CA SER A 149 2.87 4.93 -15.81
C SER A 149 3.32 4.31 -14.51
N VAL A 150 3.07 3.01 -14.36
CA VAL A 150 3.42 2.26 -13.15
C VAL A 150 4.14 0.98 -13.52
N ARG A 151 4.93 0.48 -12.57
CA ARG A 151 5.52 -0.86 -12.63
C ARG A 151 4.94 -1.69 -11.51
N TYR A 152 4.69 -2.97 -11.77
CA TYR A 152 4.09 -3.91 -10.84
C TYR A 152 5.16 -4.84 -10.28
N PHE A 153 5.09 -5.07 -8.97
CA PHE A 153 6.06 -5.85 -8.23
C PHE A 153 5.39 -6.94 -7.41
N ARG A 154 6.10 -8.04 -7.19
CA ARG A 154 5.64 -9.09 -6.29
C ARG A 154 6.78 -9.57 -5.40
N ARG A 155 6.41 -10.07 -4.24
CA ARG A 155 7.29 -10.81 -3.34
C ARG A 155 6.60 -12.08 -2.90
N TYR A 156 7.21 -13.23 -3.14
CA TYR A 156 6.75 -14.49 -2.57
C TYR A 156 7.11 -14.56 -1.09
N LEU A 157 6.21 -15.11 -0.29
CA LEU A 157 6.35 -15.23 1.16
C LEU A 157 6.99 -16.54 1.59
#